data_80c48f17a920fe957ee20069fefa6a70
#
_entry.id   80c48f17a920fe957ee20069fefa6a70
#
_cell.length_a   1.000
_cell.length_b   1.000
_cell.length_c   1.000
_cell.angle_alpha   90.00
_cell.angle_beta   90.00
_cell.angle_gamma   90.00
#
_symmetry.space_group_name_H-M   'P 1'
#
loop_
_entity.id
_entity.type
_entity.pdbx_description
1 polymer ?
#
loop_
_entity_poly.entity_id
_entity_poly.type
_entity_poly.pdbx_seq_one_letter_code
_entity_poly.pdbx_strand_id
1 'polypeptide(L)'
;MIQLNNLNNFFRQKNKTEKEMTREIKKAYKRVANNLIKRLALVNPDTMTYDYLRQTAKYLEKEYRRLNKRLNKDIEKAIVNTVEGYTQSQVEFYSDLCKPLSSSFEDMFSKVNKQVLDNVITGKMYGDNIKLSDRLWSNHNKTIKTINDILTDGFITGKNSKDIAKDLEVYCNPDYLKEYEKFTIHPKSENKVEFNSYRLANTYINHAYQEATRQSAKHNPFVEKIEWLSGTDDSVCDVCKKRNGKKFDKNKVPLDHILGRCTLLPVIEDDLEDIARELKGWANGGKNEKLDKWFEAWEV
;
A
#
# COMPACT_ATOMS: atom_id res chain seq x y z
N MET A 1 7.68 -27.65 -2.47
CA MET A 1 6.24 -27.60 -2.85
C MET A 1 5.38 -26.94 -1.78
N ILE A 2 5.49 -27.27 -0.50
CA ILE A 2 4.67 -26.73 0.62
C ILE A 2 4.81 -25.21 0.75
N GLN A 3 6.03 -24.67 0.80
CA GLN A 3 6.24 -23.21 0.88
C GLN A 3 5.61 -22.43 -0.27
N LEU A 4 5.69 -22.94 -1.50
CA LEU A 4 5.11 -22.31 -2.68
C LEU A 4 3.57 -22.30 -2.63
N ASN A 5 2.93 -23.33 -2.07
CA ASN A 5 1.48 -23.39 -1.98
C ASN A 5 0.93 -22.38 -0.95
N ASN A 6 1.58 -22.26 0.21
CA ASN A 6 1.18 -21.30 1.25
C ASN A 6 1.36 -19.87 0.76
N LEU A 7 2.49 -19.56 0.09
CA LEU A 7 2.73 -18.27 -0.54
C LEU A 7 1.77 -17.96 -1.70
N ASN A 8 1.38 -18.95 -2.51
CA ASN A 8 0.41 -18.73 -3.59
C ASN A 8 -0.96 -18.27 -3.08
N ASN A 9 -1.45 -18.85 -1.98
CA ASN A 9 -2.69 -18.42 -1.35
C ASN A 9 -2.57 -16.98 -0.82
N PHE A 10 -1.47 -16.66 -0.15
CA PHE A 10 -1.18 -15.31 0.30
C PHE A 10 -1.17 -14.31 -0.88
N PHE A 11 -0.46 -14.60 -1.99
CA PHE A 11 -0.42 -13.70 -3.14
C PHE A 11 -1.78 -13.47 -3.79
N ARG A 12 -2.62 -14.50 -3.86
CA ARG A 12 -4.00 -14.36 -4.34
C ARG A 12 -4.79 -13.39 -3.46
N GLN A 13 -4.68 -13.52 -2.13
CA GLN A 13 -5.34 -12.62 -1.17
C GLN A 13 -4.79 -11.20 -1.25
N LYS A 14 -3.46 -11.02 -1.29
CA LYS A 14 -2.81 -9.72 -1.47
C LYS A 14 -3.31 -9.01 -2.73
N ASN A 15 -3.31 -9.69 -3.88
CA ASN A 15 -3.78 -9.12 -5.15
C ASN A 15 -5.28 -8.77 -5.11
N LYS A 16 -6.09 -9.54 -4.40
CA LYS A 16 -7.51 -9.23 -4.15
C LYS A 16 -7.64 -7.97 -3.31
N THR A 17 -6.88 -7.85 -2.22
CA THR A 17 -6.85 -6.67 -1.35
C THR A 17 -6.48 -5.40 -2.12
N GLU A 18 -5.46 -5.43 -2.99
CA GLU A 18 -5.06 -4.29 -3.82
C GLU A 18 -6.17 -3.86 -4.79
N LYS A 19 -6.82 -4.81 -5.45
CA LYS A 19 -7.94 -4.53 -6.38
C LYS A 19 -9.16 -3.95 -5.64
N GLU A 20 -9.49 -4.50 -4.49
CA GLU A 20 -10.60 -4.02 -3.66
C GLU A 20 -10.30 -2.61 -3.12
N MET A 21 -9.11 -2.37 -2.62
CA MET A 21 -8.69 -1.04 -2.15
C MET A 21 -8.78 0.00 -3.27
N THR A 22 -8.27 -0.31 -4.45
CA THR A 22 -8.37 0.58 -5.63
C THR A 22 -9.84 0.91 -5.95
N ARG A 23 -10.72 -0.10 -5.95
CA ARG A 23 -12.16 0.08 -6.21
C ARG A 23 -12.84 0.96 -5.14
N GLU A 24 -12.54 0.71 -3.87
CA GLU A 24 -13.14 1.48 -2.77
C GLU A 24 -12.65 2.93 -2.74
N ILE A 25 -11.38 3.18 -3.04
CA ILE A 25 -10.85 4.54 -3.21
C ILE A 25 -11.61 5.26 -4.33
N LYS A 26 -11.73 4.67 -5.53
CA LYS A 26 -12.47 5.27 -6.65
C LYS A 26 -13.92 5.58 -6.28
N LYS A 27 -14.63 4.64 -5.65
CA LYS A 27 -16.02 4.86 -5.19
C LYS A 27 -16.11 6.01 -4.17
N ALA A 28 -15.17 6.10 -3.25
CA ALA A 28 -15.18 7.12 -2.22
C ALA A 28 -15.00 8.52 -2.83
N TYR A 29 -14.06 8.68 -3.76
CA TYR A 29 -13.86 9.95 -4.48
C TYR A 29 -15.06 10.29 -5.38
N LYS A 30 -15.60 9.33 -6.12
CA LYS A 30 -16.82 9.52 -6.94
C LYS A 30 -18.00 10.01 -6.10
N ARG A 31 -18.17 9.50 -4.89
CA ARG A 31 -19.23 9.96 -3.97
C ARG A 31 -19.06 11.43 -3.57
N VAL A 32 -17.83 11.84 -3.23
CA VAL A 32 -17.54 13.25 -2.88
C VAL A 32 -17.78 14.16 -4.08
N ALA A 33 -17.32 13.76 -5.29
CA ALA A 33 -17.54 14.48 -6.53
C ALA A 33 -19.04 14.67 -6.83
N ASN A 34 -19.82 13.59 -6.77
CA ASN A 34 -21.25 13.64 -7.01
C ASN A 34 -21.99 14.53 -6.01
N ASN A 35 -21.61 14.53 -4.75
CA ASN A 35 -22.22 15.40 -3.73
C ASN A 35 -21.91 16.87 -4.01
N LEU A 36 -20.69 17.18 -4.47
CA LEU A 36 -20.31 18.51 -4.88
C LEU A 36 -21.11 19.00 -6.07
N ILE A 37 -21.20 18.17 -7.14
CA ILE A 37 -21.94 18.47 -8.36
C ILE A 37 -23.42 18.76 -8.04
N LYS A 38 -24.05 17.90 -7.24
CA LYS A 38 -25.44 18.11 -6.79
C LYS A 38 -25.60 19.44 -6.05
N ARG A 39 -24.65 19.82 -5.19
CA ARG A 39 -24.69 21.09 -4.47
C ARG A 39 -24.59 22.28 -5.42
N LEU A 40 -23.69 22.23 -6.41
CA LEU A 40 -23.51 23.29 -7.38
C LEU A 40 -24.72 23.41 -8.34
N ALA A 41 -25.34 22.29 -8.72
CA ALA A 41 -26.51 22.26 -9.59
C ALA A 41 -27.79 22.90 -8.97
N LEU A 42 -27.83 23.03 -7.64
CA LEU A 42 -28.94 23.69 -6.92
C LEU A 42 -28.86 25.22 -6.92
N VAL A 43 -27.76 25.78 -7.44
CA VAL A 43 -27.55 27.23 -7.45
C VAL A 43 -28.05 27.83 -8.74
N ASN A 44 -28.84 28.90 -8.62
CA ASN A 44 -29.16 29.70 -9.79
C ASN A 44 -27.86 30.30 -10.39
N PRO A 45 -27.59 30.05 -11.69
CA PRO A 45 -26.37 30.55 -12.34
C PRO A 45 -26.11 32.05 -12.15
N ASP A 46 -27.18 32.86 -12.08
CA ASP A 46 -27.12 34.32 -12.01
C ASP A 46 -26.86 34.83 -10.55
N THR A 47 -26.89 33.96 -9.55
CA THR A 47 -26.73 34.32 -8.13
C THR A 47 -25.47 33.75 -7.49
N MET A 48 -24.49 33.30 -8.29
CA MET A 48 -23.24 32.80 -7.75
C MET A 48 -22.41 33.95 -7.15
N THR A 49 -22.35 34.01 -5.84
CA THR A 49 -21.59 35.01 -5.09
C THR A 49 -20.26 34.44 -4.59
N TYR A 50 -19.31 35.33 -4.31
CA TYR A 50 -18.06 34.98 -3.64
C TYR A 50 -18.28 34.20 -2.33
N ASP A 51 -19.29 34.61 -1.54
CA ASP A 51 -19.63 33.93 -0.28
C ASP A 51 -20.11 32.48 -0.52
N TYR A 52 -20.86 32.24 -1.57
CA TYR A 52 -21.28 30.89 -1.92
C TYR A 52 -20.09 29.98 -2.30
N LEU A 53 -19.16 30.50 -3.09
CA LEU A 53 -17.92 29.79 -3.43
C LEU A 53 -17.09 29.48 -2.18
N ARG A 54 -16.95 30.43 -1.26
CA ARG A 54 -16.27 30.27 0.01
C ARG A 54 -16.92 29.19 0.89
N GLN A 55 -18.26 29.18 0.95
CA GLN A 55 -19.01 28.12 1.66
C GLN A 55 -18.82 26.75 1.00
N THR A 56 -18.82 26.70 -0.33
CA THR A 56 -18.58 25.47 -1.08
C THR A 56 -17.17 24.93 -0.84
N ALA A 57 -16.16 25.79 -0.86
CA ALA A 57 -14.78 25.43 -0.53
C ALA A 57 -14.65 24.86 0.89
N LYS A 58 -15.27 25.49 1.89
CA LYS A 58 -15.31 24.98 3.28
C LYS A 58 -16.03 23.64 3.40
N TYR A 59 -17.13 23.46 2.66
CA TYR A 59 -17.84 22.19 2.62
C TYR A 59 -16.94 21.07 2.07
N LEU A 60 -16.27 21.34 0.94
CA LEU A 60 -15.35 20.40 0.33
C LEU A 60 -14.19 20.02 1.26
N GLU A 61 -13.57 21.01 1.87
CA GLU A 61 -12.52 20.76 2.84
C GLU A 61 -12.98 19.77 3.93
N LYS A 62 -14.17 19.98 4.47
CA LYS A 62 -14.76 19.10 5.48
C LYS A 62 -14.98 17.68 4.95
N GLU A 63 -15.54 17.53 3.74
CA GLU A 63 -15.80 16.22 3.13
C GLU A 63 -14.50 15.48 2.81
N TYR A 64 -13.48 16.17 2.29
CA TYR A 64 -12.17 15.58 2.04
C TYR A 64 -11.41 15.22 3.33
N ARG A 65 -11.56 15.99 4.40
CA ARG A 65 -11.01 15.59 5.72
C ARG A 65 -11.62 14.29 6.23
N ARG A 66 -12.94 14.12 6.08
CA ARG A 66 -13.64 12.87 6.44
C ARG A 66 -13.18 11.72 5.57
N LEU A 67 -13.09 11.95 4.26
CA LEU A 67 -12.60 10.96 3.30
C LEU A 67 -11.17 10.50 3.66
N ASN A 68 -10.27 11.44 3.89
CA ASN A 68 -8.88 11.14 4.23
C ASN A 68 -8.76 10.30 5.51
N LYS A 69 -9.50 10.66 6.56
CA LYS A 69 -9.54 9.86 7.81
C LYS A 69 -10.01 8.43 7.58
N ARG A 70 -11.03 8.26 6.74
CA ARG A 70 -11.53 6.93 6.37
C ARG A 70 -10.50 6.14 5.56
N LEU A 71 -9.95 6.76 4.50
CA LEU A 71 -8.96 6.11 3.64
C LEU A 71 -7.71 5.70 4.42
N ASN A 72 -7.24 6.54 5.35
CA ASN A 72 -6.11 6.17 6.21
C ASN A 72 -6.39 4.88 6.97
N LYS A 73 -7.56 4.78 7.62
CA LYS A 73 -7.96 3.58 8.35
C LYS A 73 -8.10 2.34 7.45
N ASP A 74 -8.66 2.51 6.26
CA ASP A 74 -8.86 1.41 5.31
C ASP A 74 -7.51 0.91 4.76
N ILE A 75 -6.56 1.82 4.48
CA ILE A 75 -5.20 1.48 4.02
C ILE A 75 -4.40 0.82 5.15
N GLU A 76 -4.45 1.35 6.36
CA GLU A 76 -3.79 0.73 7.53
C GLU A 76 -4.29 -0.69 7.74
N LYS A 77 -5.61 -0.91 7.65
CA LYS A 77 -6.19 -2.26 7.74
C LYS A 77 -5.68 -3.19 6.63
N ALA A 78 -5.57 -2.70 5.40
CA ALA A 78 -5.03 -3.48 4.30
C ALA A 78 -3.54 -3.83 4.50
N ILE A 79 -2.76 -2.91 5.06
CA ILE A 79 -1.36 -3.14 5.45
C ILE A 79 -1.28 -4.23 6.52
N VAL A 80 -2.07 -4.12 7.60
CA VAL A 80 -2.13 -5.13 8.68
C VAL A 80 -2.46 -6.50 8.10
N ASN A 81 -3.54 -6.61 7.35
CA ASN A 81 -3.95 -7.88 6.74
C ASN A 81 -2.86 -8.48 5.84
N THR A 82 -2.10 -7.64 5.14
CA THR A 82 -1.02 -8.09 4.25
C THR A 82 0.16 -8.63 5.06
N VAL A 83 0.57 -7.94 6.12
CA VAL A 83 1.67 -8.36 6.99
C VAL A 83 1.31 -9.66 7.71
N GLU A 84 0.15 -9.70 8.36
CA GLU A 84 -0.35 -10.88 9.07
C GLU A 84 -0.54 -12.09 8.15
N GLY A 85 -1.10 -11.87 6.95
CA GLY A 85 -1.27 -12.94 5.97
C GLY A 85 0.05 -13.54 5.49
N TYR A 86 1.08 -12.72 5.30
CA TYR A 86 2.41 -13.21 4.95
C TYR A 86 3.06 -13.98 6.10
N THR A 87 3.09 -13.42 7.29
CA THR A 87 3.72 -14.09 8.45
C THR A 87 2.96 -15.34 8.86
N GLN A 88 1.65 -15.37 8.72
CA GLN A 88 0.86 -16.58 8.91
C GLN A 88 1.31 -17.70 7.95
N SER A 89 1.57 -17.37 6.68
CA SER A 89 2.11 -18.36 5.72
C SER A 89 3.48 -18.91 6.13
N GLN A 90 4.28 -18.11 6.85
CA GLN A 90 5.57 -18.56 7.40
C GLN A 90 5.37 -19.43 8.64
N VAL A 91 4.45 -19.06 9.53
CA VAL A 91 4.06 -19.90 10.68
C VAL A 91 3.62 -21.29 10.20
N GLU A 92 2.71 -21.34 9.23
CA GLU A 92 2.23 -22.60 8.64
C GLU A 92 3.39 -23.43 8.06
N PHE A 93 4.27 -22.80 7.28
CA PHE A 93 5.42 -23.48 6.69
C PHE A 93 6.35 -24.12 7.73
N TYR A 94 6.76 -23.36 8.75
CA TYR A 94 7.66 -23.89 9.77
C TYR A 94 6.96 -24.85 10.75
N SER A 95 5.67 -24.66 11.01
CA SER A 95 4.87 -25.58 11.82
C SER A 95 4.69 -26.94 11.13
N ASP A 96 4.58 -26.96 9.81
CA ASP A 96 4.55 -28.22 9.04
C ASP A 96 5.88 -28.99 9.14
N LEU A 97 7.01 -28.27 9.22
CA LEU A 97 8.32 -28.88 9.41
C LEU A 97 8.55 -29.36 10.85
N CYS A 98 8.06 -28.61 11.84
CA CYS A 98 8.23 -28.95 13.24
C CYS A 98 7.03 -28.53 14.11
N LYS A 99 6.02 -29.39 14.20
CA LYS A 99 4.78 -29.16 14.93
C LYS A 99 4.95 -28.77 16.40
N PRO A 100 5.89 -29.35 17.18
CA PRO A 100 6.12 -28.94 18.56
C PRO A 100 6.49 -27.47 18.76
N LEU A 101 7.02 -26.81 17.73
CA LEU A 101 7.42 -25.39 17.77
C LEU A 101 6.35 -24.42 17.23
N SER A 102 5.14 -24.88 16.91
CA SER A 102 4.10 -24.03 16.31
C SER A 102 3.81 -22.78 17.11
N SER A 103 3.62 -22.90 18.43
CA SER A 103 3.38 -21.73 19.30
C SER A 103 4.58 -20.79 19.36
N SER A 104 5.79 -21.30 19.37
CA SER A 104 7.00 -20.49 19.32
C SER A 104 7.12 -19.71 18.02
N PHE A 105 6.76 -20.31 16.87
CA PHE A 105 6.68 -19.61 15.58
C PHE A 105 5.58 -18.54 15.58
N GLU A 106 4.39 -18.82 16.13
CA GLU A 106 3.31 -17.84 16.26
C GLU A 106 3.78 -16.62 17.07
N ASP A 107 4.41 -16.83 18.21
CA ASP A 107 4.93 -15.75 19.07
C ASP A 107 6.01 -14.94 18.35
N MET A 108 6.98 -15.61 17.73
CA MET A 108 8.05 -14.98 16.98
C MET A 108 7.51 -14.11 15.84
N PHE A 109 6.66 -14.65 14.98
CA PHE A 109 6.11 -13.92 13.85
C PHE A 109 5.11 -12.83 14.26
N SER A 110 4.46 -12.94 15.43
CA SER A 110 3.69 -11.83 16.01
C SER A 110 4.59 -10.62 16.34
N LYS A 111 5.82 -10.86 16.82
CA LYS A 111 6.79 -9.78 17.07
C LYS A 111 7.32 -9.18 15.76
N VAL A 112 7.59 -10.03 14.75
CA VAL A 112 7.91 -9.57 13.39
C VAL A 112 6.82 -8.64 12.86
N ASN A 113 5.53 -9.00 13.01
CA ASN A 113 4.40 -8.16 12.59
C ASN A 113 4.46 -6.78 13.23
N LYS A 114 4.66 -6.70 14.55
CA LYS A 114 4.72 -5.40 15.25
C LYS A 114 5.82 -4.51 14.69
N GLN A 115 7.00 -5.06 14.47
CA GLN A 115 8.13 -4.30 13.92
C GLN A 115 7.89 -3.84 12.49
N VAL A 116 7.36 -4.71 11.63
CA VAL A 116 7.03 -4.39 10.24
C VAL A 116 5.98 -3.29 10.18
N LEU A 117 4.90 -3.41 10.96
CA LEU A 117 3.84 -2.41 11.00
C LEU A 117 4.37 -1.05 11.48
N ASP A 118 5.21 -1.03 12.52
CA ASP A 118 5.86 0.20 12.95
C ASP A 118 6.72 0.81 11.85
N ASN A 119 7.60 0.04 11.21
CA ASN A 119 8.46 0.51 10.13
C ASN A 119 7.69 1.10 8.95
N VAL A 120 6.59 0.44 8.55
CA VAL A 120 5.78 0.84 7.38
C VAL A 120 4.92 2.06 7.70
N ILE A 121 4.16 2.03 8.81
CA ILE A 121 3.19 3.09 9.15
C ILE A 121 3.89 4.38 9.55
N THR A 122 5.00 4.29 10.29
CA THR A 122 5.78 5.47 10.71
C THR A 122 6.70 6.03 9.63
N GLY A 123 6.93 5.28 8.53
CA GLY A 123 7.83 5.67 7.44
C GLY A 123 9.31 5.40 7.71
N LYS A 124 9.65 4.71 8.80
CA LYS A 124 11.04 4.34 9.12
C LYS A 124 11.73 3.58 7.99
N MET A 125 11.01 2.68 7.31
CA MET A 125 11.53 1.91 6.18
C MET A 125 11.98 2.79 4.99
N TYR A 126 11.49 4.02 4.88
CA TYR A 126 11.86 4.96 3.81
C TYR A 126 13.02 5.89 4.22
N GLY A 127 13.41 5.89 5.49
CA GLY A 127 14.45 6.75 6.03
C GLY A 127 14.04 8.23 6.21
N ASP A 128 12.80 8.59 5.88
CA ASP A 128 12.27 9.96 6.00
C ASP A 128 11.34 10.17 7.20
N ASN A 129 10.95 9.09 7.87
CA ASN A 129 10.04 9.08 9.03
C ASN A 129 8.70 9.81 8.81
N ILE A 130 8.26 9.95 7.54
CA ILE A 130 6.96 10.54 7.22
C ILE A 130 5.89 9.46 7.34
N LYS A 131 4.93 9.67 8.25
CA LYS A 131 3.83 8.74 8.49
C LYS A 131 2.91 8.60 7.27
N LEU A 132 2.29 7.44 7.14
CA LEU A 132 1.27 7.20 6.10
C LEU A 132 0.17 8.26 6.12
N SER A 133 -0.33 8.64 7.30
CA SER A 133 -1.34 9.69 7.47
C SER A 133 -0.91 11.04 6.90
N ASP A 134 0.37 11.40 7.08
CA ASP A 134 0.89 12.69 6.62
C ASP A 134 1.08 12.71 5.10
N ARG A 135 1.45 11.56 4.51
CA ARG A 135 1.51 11.40 3.05
C ARG A 135 0.13 11.51 2.42
N LEU A 136 -0.88 10.89 3.03
CA LEU A 136 -2.28 11.01 2.60
C LEU A 136 -2.77 12.45 2.75
N TRP A 137 -2.42 13.11 3.86
CA TRP A 137 -2.80 14.50 4.10
C TRP A 137 -2.15 15.47 3.11
N SER A 138 -0.89 15.25 2.75
CA SER A 138 -0.21 16.05 1.72
C SER A 138 -0.91 15.96 0.37
N ASN A 139 -1.30 14.75 -0.06
CA ASN A 139 -2.07 14.55 -1.29
C ASN A 139 -3.42 15.26 -1.24
N HIS A 140 -4.09 15.20 -0.10
CA HIS A 140 -5.37 15.85 0.15
C HIS A 140 -5.29 17.39 0.04
N ASN A 141 -4.27 18.00 0.65
CA ASN A 141 -4.10 19.46 0.59
C ASN A 141 -3.87 19.95 -0.84
N LYS A 142 -3.11 19.21 -1.66
CA LYS A 142 -2.94 19.52 -3.08
C LYS A 142 -4.27 19.49 -3.82
N THR A 143 -5.12 18.53 -3.50
CA THR A 143 -6.46 18.42 -4.07
C THR A 143 -7.36 19.59 -3.73
N ILE A 144 -7.42 19.95 -2.44
CA ILE A 144 -8.22 21.11 -2.00
C ILE A 144 -7.74 22.37 -2.69
N LYS A 145 -6.42 22.57 -2.80
CA LYS A 145 -5.87 23.70 -3.52
C LYS A 145 -6.35 23.74 -4.98
N THR A 146 -6.20 22.64 -5.72
CA THR A 146 -6.64 22.60 -7.12
C THR A 146 -8.15 22.85 -7.28
N ILE A 147 -8.98 22.31 -6.39
CA ILE A 147 -10.42 22.58 -6.40
C ILE A 147 -10.70 24.07 -6.14
N ASN A 148 -10.02 24.68 -5.19
CA ASN A 148 -10.17 26.11 -4.94
C ASN A 148 -9.72 26.94 -6.13
N ASP A 149 -8.63 26.54 -6.82
CA ASP A 149 -8.17 27.21 -8.04
C ASP A 149 -9.24 27.12 -9.15
N ILE A 150 -9.84 25.95 -9.41
CA ILE A 150 -10.92 25.76 -10.37
C ILE A 150 -12.14 26.65 -10.03
N LEU A 151 -12.53 26.70 -8.76
CA LEU A 151 -13.66 27.56 -8.32
C LEU A 151 -13.34 29.04 -8.53
N THR A 152 -12.14 29.46 -8.18
CA THR A 152 -11.68 30.86 -8.28
C THR A 152 -11.57 31.28 -9.74
N ASP A 153 -10.93 30.47 -10.58
CA ASP A 153 -10.79 30.74 -12.02
C ASP A 153 -12.15 30.80 -12.72
N GLY A 154 -13.06 29.90 -12.38
CA GLY A 154 -14.42 29.90 -12.88
C GLY A 154 -15.15 31.19 -12.53
N PHE A 155 -14.99 31.68 -11.31
CA PHE A 155 -15.57 32.94 -10.86
C PHE A 155 -14.97 34.16 -11.57
N ILE A 156 -13.62 34.25 -11.63
CA ILE A 156 -12.92 35.38 -12.27
C ILE A 156 -13.23 35.46 -13.76
N THR A 157 -13.39 34.33 -14.42
CA THR A 157 -13.70 34.24 -15.87
C THR A 157 -15.19 34.35 -16.18
N GLY A 158 -16.03 34.55 -15.16
CA GLY A 158 -17.48 34.71 -15.35
C GLY A 158 -18.20 33.44 -15.79
N LYS A 159 -17.63 32.25 -15.56
CA LYS A 159 -18.31 30.99 -15.84
C LYS A 159 -19.54 30.82 -14.96
N ASN A 160 -20.62 30.30 -15.55
CA ASN A 160 -21.80 29.94 -14.76
C ASN A 160 -21.56 28.70 -13.86
N SER A 161 -22.44 28.49 -12.90
CA SER A 161 -22.33 27.37 -11.95
C SER A 161 -22.30 25.99 -12.58
N LYS A 162 -22.98 25.81 -13.73
CA LYS A 162 -23.00 24.52 -14.46
C LYS A 162 -21.66 24.23 -15.11
N ASP A 163 -21.02 25.24 -15.69
CA ASP A 163 -19.70 25.08 -16.31
C ASP A 163 -18.62 24.80 -15.26
N ILE A 164 -18.65 25.51 -14.12
CA ILE A 164 -17.76 25.23 -13.00
C ILE A 164 -17.99 23.80 -12.42
N ALA A 165 -19.27 23.40 -12.31
CA ALA A 165 -19.60 22.02 -11.88
C ALA A 165 -19.03 20.99 -12.85
N LYS A 166 -19.08 21.24 -14.16
CA LYS A 166 -18.51 20.37 -15.17
C LYS A 166 -16.97 20.28 -15.07
N ASP A 167 -16.29 21.39 -14.88
CA ASP A 167 -14.84 21.42 -14.70
C ASP A 167 -14.42 20.64 -13.44
N LEU A 168 -15.15 20.80 -12.34
CA LEU A 168 -14.94 20.03 -11.13
C LEU A 168 -15.27 18.55 -11.29
N GLU A 169 -16.32 18.22 -12.04
CA GLU A 169 -16.64 16.83 -12.33
C GLU A 169 -15.52 16.16 -13.12
N VAL A 170 -15.02 16.79 -14.17
CA VAL A 170 -13.88 16.30 -14.95
C VAL A 170 -12.66 16.08 -14.06
N TYR A 171 -12.40 16.98 -13.11
CA TYR A 171 -11.27 16.86 -12.20
C TYR A 171 -11.45 15.78 -11.12
N CYS A 172 -12.64 15.71 -10.51
CA CYS A 172 -12.89 14.88 -9.33
C CYS A 172 -13.44 13.48 -9.66
N ASN A 173 -14.07 13.27 -10.83
CA ASN A 173 -14.71 12.01 -11.16
C ASN A 173 -13.73 11.05 -11.87
N PRO A 174 -13.47 9.86 -11.30
CA PRO A 174 -12.57 8.86 -11.89
C PRO A 174 -12.96 8.41 -13.31
N ASP A 175 -14.24 8.48 -13.66
CA ASP A 175 -14.74 8.00 -14.96
C ASP A 175 -14.32 8.89 -16.13
N TYR A 176 -13.92 10.15 -15.87
CA TYR A 176 -13.52 11.13 -16.91
C TYR A 176 -12.00 11.16 -17.19
N LEU A 177 -11.28 10.10 -16.92
CA LEU A 177 -9.82 10.03 -17.13
C LEU A 177 -9.38 10.41 -18.55
N LYS A 178 -10.10 9.92 -19.57
CA LYS A 178 -9.76 10.15 -20.99
C LYS A 178 -10.10 11.58 -21.47
N GLU A 179 -11.12 12.21 -20.89
CA GLU A 179 -11.49 13.60 -21.24
C GLU A 179 -10.58 14.61 -20.55
N TYR A 180 -10.09 14.30 -19.35
CA TYR A 180 -9.19 15.15 -18.60
C TYR A 180 -7.86 15.41 -19.32
N GLU A 181 -7.34 14.42 -20.05
CA GLU A 181 -6.10 14.56 -20.82
C GLU A 181 -6.22 15.57 -21.99
N LYS A 182 -7.43 15.93 -22.40
CA LYS A 182 -7.69 16.91 -23.45
C LYS A 182 -7.69 18.37 -22.96
N PHE A 183 -7.74 18.59 -21.64
CA PHE A 183 -7.72 19.93 -21.07
C PHE A 183 -6.28 20.38 -20.81
N THR A 184 -5.76 21.25 -21.70
CA THR A 184 -4.39 21.79 -21.65
C THR A 184 -4.06 22.67 -20.44
N ILE A 185 -5.06 23.04 -19.63
CA ILE A 185 -4.91 23.94 -18.46
C ILE A 185 -4.70 23.16 -17.16
N HIS A 186 -5.01 21.86 -17.13
CA HIS A 186 -4.90 21.04 -15.92
C HIS A 186 -3.81 19.98 -16.05
N PRO A 187 -3.16 19.66 -14.93
CA PRO A 187 -2.04 18.75 -14.93
C PRO A 187 -2.43 17.33 -15.39
N LYS A 188 -1.46 16.60 -15.94
CA LYS A 188 -1.57 15.22 -16.43
C LYS A 188 -2.31 14.29 -15.46
N SER A 189 -2.85 13.19 -15.95
CA SER A 189 -3.61 12.16 -15.19
C SER A 189 -2.93 11.73 -13.87
N GLU A 190 -1.59 11.81 -13.82
CA GLU A 190 -0.76 11.56 -12.63
C GLU A 190 -1.07 12.48 -11.44
N ASN A 191 -1.78 13.59 -11.66
CA ASN A 191 -2.15 14.55 -10.63
C ASN A 191 -3.62 14.42 -10.18
N LYS A 192 -4.36 13.45 -10.69
CA LYS A 192 -5.72 13.18 -10.20
C LYS A 192 -5.68 12.70 -8.76
N VAL A 193 -6.66 13.14 -8.01
CA VAL A 193 -6.76 12.95 -6.56
C VAL A 193 -6.81 11.48 -6.18
N GLU A 194 -7.68 10.71 -6.84
CA GLU A 194 -7.85 9.30 -6.58
C GLU A 194 -6.62 8.50 -7.04
N PHE A 195 -5.96 8.92 -8.14
CA PHE A 195 -4.74 8.27 -8.63
C PHE A 195 -3.64 8.30 -7.58
N ASN A 196 -3.39 9.45 -6.97
CA ASN A 196 -2.38 9.58 -5.92
C ASN A 196 -2.72 8.76 -4.68
N SER A 197 -4.00 8.65 -4.32
CA SER A 197 -4.43 7.87 -3.17
C SER A 197 -4.33 6.37 -3.42
N TYR A 198 -4.77 5.86 -4.59
CA TYR A 198 -4.62 4.44 -4.88
C TYR A 198 -3.15 4.06 -5.12
N ARG A 199 -2.37 4.94 -5.74
CA ARG A 199 -0.93 4.77 -5.92
C ARG A 199 -0.22 4.62 -4.57
N LEU A 200 -0.56 5.48 -3.62
CA LEU A 200 -0.03 5.40 -2.27
C LEU A 200 -0.45 4.07 -1.60
N ALA A 201 -1.75 3.74 -1.63
CA ALA A 201 -2.27 2.53 -1.01
C ALA A 201 -1.62 1.26 -1.55
N ASN A 202 -1.58 1.08 -2.86
CA ASN A 202 -0.99 -0.11 -3.48
C ASN A 202 0.52 -0.19 -3.25
N THR A 203 1.22 0.96 -3.25
CA THR A 203 2.64 1.01 -2.89
C THR A 203 2.86 0.53 -1.47
N TYR A 204 2.09 1.03 -0.50
CA TYR A 204 2.23 0.63 0.90
C TYR A 204 1.87 -0.83 1.16
N ILE A 205 0.84 -1.37 0.50
CA ILE A 205 0.48 -2.80 0.58
C ILE A 205 1.63 -3.66 0.06
N ASN A 206 2.22 -3.31 -1.10
CA ASN A 206 3.35 -4.08 -1.64
C ASN A 206 4.62 -3.94 -0.78
N HIS A 207 4.93 -2.73 -0.32
CA HIS A 207 6.08 -2.48 0.54
C HIS A 207 5.93 -3.15 1.92
N ALA A 208 4.71 -3.24 2.48
CA ALA A 208 4.43 -3.96 3.72
C ALA A 208 4.73 -5.46 3.57
N TYR A 209 4.32 -6.05 2.44
CA TYR A 209 4.69 -7.43 2.11
C TYR A 209 6.22 -7.60 1.99
N GLN A 210 6.88 -6.71 1.25
CA GLN A 210 8.33 -6.79 1.05
C GLN A 210 9.10 -6.59 2.36
N GLU A 211 8.64 -5.70 3.22
CA GLU A 211 9.23 -5.50 4.55
C GLU A 211 9.01 -6.71 5.46
N ALA A 212 7.81 -7.31 5.43
CA ALA A 212 7.55 -8.56 6.15
C ALA A 212 8.48 -9.68 5.67
N THR A 213 8.70 -9.81 4.37
CA THR A 213 9.65 -10.78 3.80
C THR A 213 11.07 -10.54 4.31
N ARG A 214 11.55 -9.28 4.27
CA ARG A 214 12.90 -8.92 4.74
C ARG A 214 13.09 -9.17 6.23
N GLN A 215 12.15 -8.72 7.06
CA GLN A 215 12.24 -8.89 8.51
C GLN A 215 12.16 -10.38 8.88
N SER A 216 11.27 -11.14 8.26
CA SER A 216 11.19 -12.61 8.48
C SER A 216 12.47 -13.33 8.08
N ALA A 217 13.17 -12.89 7.05
CA ALA A 217 14.41 -13.50 6.58
C ALA A 217 15.65 -13.07 7.38
N LYS A 218 15.63 -11.88 8.01
CA LYS A 218 16.79 -11.21 8.58
C LYS A 218 17.61 -12.09 9.53
N HIS A 219 16.94 -12.72 10.47
CA HIS A 219 17.57 -13.58 11.49
C HIS A 219 17.39 -15.08 11.21
N ASN A 220 16.63 -15.42 10.15
CA ASN A 220 16.36 -16.80 9.80
C ASN A 220 17.63 -17.50 9.32
N PRO A 221 18.10 -18.60 10.00
CA PRO A 221 19.33 -19.27 9.65
C PRO A 221 19.26 -20.05 8.34
N PHE A 222 18.05 -20.41 7.89
CA PHE A 222 17.82 -21.20 6.66
C PHE A 222 17.66 -20.32 5.42
N VAL A 223 17.66 -18.99 5.58
CA VAL A 223 17.53 -18.05 4.45
C VAL A 223 18.79 -17.19 4.37
N GLU A 224 19.55 -17.33 3.30
CA GLU A 224 20.72 -16.50 3.03
C GLU A 224 20.43 -15.40 1.98
N LYS A 225 19.59 -15.70 1.03
CA LYS A 225 19.27 -14.86 -0.10
C LYS A 225 17.79 -14.69 -0.27
N ILE A 226 17.42 -13.59 -0.93
CA ILE A 226 16.05 -13.32 -1.36
C ILE A 226 16.07 -13.12 -2.88
N GLU A 227 15.27 -13.89 -3.58
CA GLU A 227 15.09 -13.80 -5.02
C GLU A 227 14.08 -12.72 -5.37
N TRP A 228 14.42 -11.90 -6.35
CA TRP A 228 13.55 -10.86 -6.88
C TRP A 228 12.82 -11.37 -8.10
N LEU A 229 11.48 -11.39 -8.06
CA LEU A 229 10.64 -11.75 -9.20
C LEU A 229 9.83 -10.53 -9.64
N SER A 230 9.97 -10.16 -10.91
CA SER A 230 9.12 -9.15 -11.54
C SER A 230 7.96 -9.81 -12.31
N GLY A 231 6.94 -9.01 -12.63
CA GLY A 231 5.94 -9.44 -13.61
C GLY A 231 6.56 -9.74 -14.98
N THR A 232 5.81 -10.39 -15.83
CA THR A 232 6.22 -10.78 -17.20
C THR A 232 5.53 -9.94 -18.28
N ASP A 233 4.65 -9.00 -17.87
CA ASP A 233 3.91 -8.15 -18.81
C ASP A 233 4.74 -6.93 -19.26
N ASP A 234 4.29 -6.29 -20.35
CA ASP A 234 4.99 -5.14 -20.96
C ASP A 234 5.06 -3.90 -20.07
N SER A 235 4.28 -3.85 -18.98
CA SER A 235 4.29 -2.74 -18.02
C SER A 235 5.45 -2.78 -17.02
N VAL A 236 6.27 -3.83 -17.06
CA VAL A 236 7.45 -3.96 -16.17
C VAL A 236 8.56 -3.02 -16.61
N CYS A 237 9.01 -2.17 -15.71
CA CYS A 237 10.09 -1.22 -16.01
C CYS A 237 11.45 -1.92 -16.16
N ASP A 238 12.39 -1.27 -16.85
CA ASP A 238 13.72 -1.84 -17.14
C ASP A 238 14.53 -2.19 -15.88
N VAL A 239 14.36 -1.42 -14.80
CA VAL A 239 15.01 -1.71 -13.51
C VAL A 239 14.51 -3.04 -12.96
N CYS A 240 13.20 -3.27 -12.96
CA CYS A 240 12.61 -4.51 -12.48
C CYS A 240 12.95 -5.70 -13.40
N LYS A 241 12.94 -5.49 -14.74
CA LYS A 241 13.40 -6.51 -15.70
C LYS A 241 14.84 -6.95 -15.40
N LYS A 242 15.75 -5.99 -15.13
CA LYS A 242 17.15 -6.27 -14.78
C LYS A 242 17.32 -6.98 -13.44
N ARG A 243 16.36 -6.85 -12.51
CA ARG A 243 16.39 -7.52 -11.19
C ARG A 243 15.75 -8.90 -11.23
N ASN A 244 14.92 -9.19 -12.20
CA ASN A 244 14.17 -10.44 -12.28
C ASN A 244 15.10 -11.67 -12.23
N GLY A 245 14.79 -12.62 -11.35
CA GLY A 245 15.59 -13.81 -11.11
C GLY A 245 16.90 -13.59 -10.34
N LYS A 246 17.24 -12.34 -9.96
CA LYS A 246 18.45 -12.09 -9.16
C LYS A 246 18.20 -12.43 -7.70
N LYS A 247 19.18 -13.12 -7.12
CA LYS A 247 19.24 -13.42 -5.68
C LYS A 247 20.11 -12.38 -4.98
N PHE A 248 19.52 -11.64 -4.05
CA PHE A 248 20.18 -10.66 -3.23
C PHE A 248 20.49 -11.24 -1.84
N ASP A 249 21.59 -10.78 -1.23
CA ASP A 249 21.81 -10.98 0.20
C ASP A 249 20.59 -10.46 0.99
N LYS A 250 20.11 -11.24 1.97
CA LYS A 250 18.88 -10.93 2.72
C LYS A 250 18.88 -9.54 3.38
N ASN A 251 20.08 -9.01 3.71
CA ASN A 251 20.25 -7.71 4.32
C ASN A 251 20.43 -6.56 3.32
N LYS A 252 20.56 -6.86 2.02
CA LYS A 252 20.85 -5.88 0.95
C LYS A 252 19.80 -5.86 -0.16
N VAL A 253 18.61 -6.39 0.12
CA VAL A 253 17.51 -6.40 -0.86
C VAL A 253 17.02 -4.97 -1.08
N PRO A 254 17.01 -4.46 -2.31
CA PRO A 254 16.50 -3.12 -2.59
C PRO A 254 14.99 -3.03 -2.36
N LEU A 255 14.51 -1.81 -2.10
CA LEU A 255 13.08 -1.55 -2.08
C LEU A 255 12.54 -1.47 -3.51
N ASP A 256 11.29 -1.88 -3.72
CA ASP A 256 10.59 -1.69 -4.99
C ASP A 256 10.25 -0.21 -5.20
N HIS A 257 9.96 0.16 -6.43
CA HIS A 257 9.54 1.52 -6.74
C HIS A 257 8.03 1.73 -6.47
N ILE A 258 7.59 2.98 -6.49
CA ILE A 258 6.18 3.36 -6.36
C ILE A 258 5.35 2.60 -7.43
N LEU A 259 4.21 2.03 -7.01
CA LEU A 259 3.37 1.12 -7.82
C LEU A 259 4.11 -0.15 -8.29
N GLY A 260 5.25 -0.48 -7.68
CA GLY A 260 5.93 -1.73 -7.94
C GLY A 260 5.06 -2.92 -7.57
N ARG A 261 5.18 -3.99 -8.36
CA ARG A 261 4.46 -5.25 -8.18
C ARG A 261 5.39 -6.44 -8.05
N CYS A 262 6.67 -6.15 -7.81
CA CYS A 262 7.68 -7.18 -7.70
C CYS A 262 7.50 -8.00 -6.43
N THR A 263 7.80 -9.28 -6.54
CA THR A 263 7.70 -10.26 -5.47
C THR A 263 9.10 -10.59 -4.95
N LEU A 264 9.25 -10.73 -3.65
CA LEU A 264 10.45 -11.18 -2.98
C LEU A 264 10.22 -12.59 -2.44
N LEU A 265 11.07 -13.55 -2.81
CA LEU A 265 10.98 -14.91 -2.32
C LEU A 265 12.22 -15.26 -1.50
N PRO A 266 12.09 -15.65 -0.23
CA PRO A 266 13.19 -16.23 0.53
C PRO A 266 13.70 -17.50 -0.15
N VAL A 267 15.01 -17.60 -0.33
CA VAL A 267 15.66 -18.77 -0.94
C VAL A 267 16.17 -19.65 0.21
N ILE A 268 15.63 -20.85 0.28
CA ILE A 268 16.07 -21.93 1.17
C ILE A 268 16.78 -22.94 0.28
N GLU A 269 18.09 -23.08 0.48
CA GLU A 269 18.94 -24.01 -0.33
C GLU A 269 19.07 -25.38 0.36
N ASP A 270 18.86 -25.44 1.69
CA ASP A 270 18.91 -26.67 2.47
C ASP A 270 17.73 -27.61 2.17
N ASP A 271 17.94 -28.90 2.33
CA ASP A 271 16.87 -29.88 2.23
C ASP A 271 15.87 -29.70 3.38
N LEU A 272 14.57 -29.73 3.06
CA LEU A 272 13.50 -29.52 4.04
C LEU A 272 13.45 -30.62 5.11
N GLU A 273 13.87 -31.86 4.78
CA GLU A 273 13.95 -32.94 5.76
C GLU A 273 15.08 -32.70 6.75
N ASP A 274 16.20 -32.13 6.31
CA ASP A 274 17.32 -31.76 7.17
C ASP A 274 16.93 -30.61 8.10
N ILE A 275 16.28 -29.57 7.57
CA ILE A 275 15.73 -28.47 8.39
C ILE A 275 14.75 -29.01 9.45
N ALA A 276 13.83 -29.89 9.03
CA ALA A 276 12.88 -30.50 9.95
C ALA A 276 13.56 -31.32 11.04
N ARG A 277 14.65 -32.03 10.70
CA ARG A 277 15.43 -32.81 11.65
C ARG A 277 16.17 -31.90 12.64
N GLU A 278 16.77 -30.82 12.16
CA GLU A 278 17.45 -29.81 12.97
C GLU A 278 16.50 -29.14 13.95
N LEU A 279 15.34 -28.68 13.48
CA LEU A 279 14.29 -28.05 14.32
C LEU A 279 13.77 -29.03 15.40
N LYS A 280 13.51 -30.31 15.04
CA LYS A 280 13.06 -31.31 15.99
C LYS A 280 14.12 -31.64 17.01
N GLY A 281 15.39 -31.72 16.62
CA GLY A 281 16.52 -31.93 17.53
C GLY A 281 16.64 -30.81 18.57
N TRP A 282 16.50 -29.57 18.11
CA TRP A 282 16.51 -28.38 18.97
C TRP A 282 15.28 -28.32 19.89
N ALA A 283 14.07 -28.63 19.40
CA ALA A 283 12.85 -28.69 20.21
C ALA A 283 12.91 -29.72 21.32
N ASN A 284 13.73 -30.77 21.17
CA ASN A 284 13.97 -31.81 22.16
C ASN A 284 15.18 -31.50 23.12
N GLY A 285 15.61 -30.24 23.15
CA GLY A 285 16.69 -29.79 24.03
C GLY A 285 18.11 -29.91 23.44
N GLY A 286 18.25 -30.19 22.17
CA GLY A 286 19.55 -30.14 21.47
C GLY A 286 20.08 -28.71 21.39
N LYS A 287 21.39 -28.51 21.50
CA LYS A 287 22.06 -27.22 21.37
C LYS A 287 22.18 -26.81 19.90
N ASN A 288 21.72 -25.63 19.57
CA ASN A 288 21.86 -25.04 18.23
C ASN A 288 21.92 -23.51 18.31
N GLU A 289 23.11 -22.95 18.32
CA GLU A 289 23.34 -21.50 18.46
C GLU A 289 22.67 -20.67 17.35
N LYS A 290 22.45 -21.21 16.13
CA LYS A 290 21.80 -20.49 15.07
C LYS A 290 20.31 -20.35 15.34
N LEU A 291 19.68 -21.40 15.85
CA LEU A 291 18.27 -21.39 16.23
C LEU A 291 18.04 -20.55 17.48
N ASP A 292 18.93 -20.67 18.49
CA ASP A 292 18.91 -19.83 19.69
C ASP A 292 18.91 -18.34 19.28
N LYS A 293 19.87 -17.90 18.47
CA LYS A 293 19.97 -16.53 17.95
C LYS A 293 18.75 -16.10 17.14
N TRP A 294 18.14 -17.01 16.37
CA TRP A 294 16.95 -16.69 15.58
C TRP A 294 15.75 -16.38 16.47
N PHE A 295 15.51 -17.21 17.47
CA PHE A 295 14.38 -17.01 18.39
C PHE A 295 14.64 -15.84 19.35
N GLU A 296 15.84 -15.71 19.94
CA GLU A 296 16.24 -14.60 20.83
C GLU A 296 16.16 -13.22 20.12
N ALA A 297 16.46 -13.16 18.83
CA ALA A 297 16.37 -11.91 18.06
C ALA A 297 14.98 -11.24 18.12
N TRP A 298 13.96 -11.98 18.50
CA TRP A 298 12.58 -11.52 18.61
C TRP A 298 12.04 -11.54 20.06
N GLU A 299 12.88 -11.79 21.05
CA GLU A 299 12.54 -11.78 22.49
C GLU A 299 12.63 -10.38 23.11
N VAL A 300 12.12 -9.33 22.46
CA VAL A 300 12.15 -7.95 23.02
C VAL A 300 10.79 -7.56 23.59
#